data_72a8399dbd8e081be1923779c24cdc64
#
_entry.id   72a8399dbd8e081be1923779c24cdc64
#
_cell.length_a   1.000
_cell.length_b   1.000
_cell.length_c   1.000
_cell.angle_alpha   90.00
_cell.angle_beta   90.00
_cell.angle_gamma   90.00
#
_symmetry.space_group_name_H-M   'P 1'
#
loop_
_entity.id
_entity.type
_entity.pdbx_description
1 polymer ?
#
loop_
_entity_poly.entity_id
_entity_poly.type
_entity_poly.pdbx_seq_one_letter_code
_entity_poly.pdbx_strand_id
1 'polypeptide(L)'
;LLVDAFEGCMPQTRFVLQKAIEMGKKPIVVINKVDKPNCRPDEVQEQVFDLMFSLNATEDQLDFRTVYGSAKQGWMSLDWKKETSDITALLDTIIEVIPAPEHREGTPQMLISSLEYSPYVGRIAIGRITRGELKAGMNISLCKRYDIVQKQRIKELMVFDGLAKTKVDSVQCGDICAVVGLEGFEIGDTVADFENPEALPPIAVDEPTMSMLFTINN
;
A
#
# COMPACT_ATOMS: atom_id res chain seq x y z
N LEU A 1 1.34 10.26 6.52
CA LEU A 1 1.42 11.53 5.80
C LEU A 1 2.71 12.26 6.17
N LEU A 2 3.57 12.55 5.19
CA LEU A 2 4.83 13.27 5.42
C LEU A 2 4.68 14.72 4.97
N VAL A 3 5.01 15.66 5.86
CA VAL A 3 4.89 17.11 5.60
C VAL A 3 6.22 17.79 5.97
N ASP A 4 6.65 18.77 5.18
CA ASP A 4 7.85 19.58 5.46
C ASP A 4 7.52 20.65 6.52
N ALA A 5 8.33 20.73 7.58
CA ALA A 5 8.13 21.66 8.68
C ALA A 5 8.25 23.15 8.28
N PHE A 6 8.84 23.44 7.13
CA PHE A 6 8.99 24.80 6.60
C PHE A 6 7.93 25.13 5.54
N GLU A 7 7.72 24.22 4.56
CA GLU A 7 6.80 24.46 3.44
C GLU A 7 5.33 24.24 3.81
N GLY A 8 5.05 23.37 4.78
CA GLY A 8 3.68 23.03 5.19
C GLY A 8 2.93 22.18 4.17
N CYS A 9 1.60 22.29 4.17
CA CYS A 9 0.74 21.53 3.26
C CYS A 9 0.79 22.07 1.84
N MET A 10 1.22 21.21 0.91
CA MET A 10 1.30 21.48 -0.52
C MET A 10 0.07 20.90 -1.27
N PRO A 11 -0.19 21.29 -2.53
CA PRO A 11 -1.30 20.72 -3.31
C PRO A 11 -1.28 19.20 -3.39
N GLN A 12 -0.10 18.58 -3.49
CA GLN A 12 0.07 17.13 -3.48
C GLN A 12 -0.34 16.52 -2.13
N THR A 13 -0.06 17.22 -1.02
CA THR A 13 -0.49 16.79 0.33
C THR A 13 -2.01 16.69 0.39
N ARG A 14 -2.71 17.68 -0.15
CA ARG A 14 -4.18 17.69 -0.21
C ARG A 14 -4.71 16.49 -0.99
N PHE A 15 -4.18 16.24 -2.18
CA PHE A 15 -4.63 15.15 -3.04
C PHE A 15 -4.46 13.78 -2.37
N VAL A 16 -3.26 13.52 -1.84
CA VAL A 16 -2.96 12.23 -1.17
C VAL A 16 -3.82 12.05 0.07
N LEU A 17 -3.95 13.10 0.87
CA LEU A 17 -4.75 13.05 2.10
C LEU A 17 -6.24 12.84 1.81
N GLN A 18 -6.78 13.49 0.78
CA GLN A 18 -8.16 13.30 0.35
C GLN A 18 -8.41 11.82 0.01
N LYS A 19 -7.55 11.20 -0.80
CA LYS A 19 -7.67 9.78 -1.13
C LYS A 19 -7.59 8.87 0.09
N ALA A 20 -6.71 9.16 1.03
CA ALA A 20 -6.59 8.38 2.27
C ALA A 20 -7.86 8.48 3.13
N ILE A 21 -8.44 9.68 3.26
CA ILE A 21 -9.68 9.92 4.02
C ILE A 21 -10.87 9.23 3.36
N GLU A 22 -11.04 9.36 2.03
CA GLU A 22 -12.08 8.68 1.26
C GLU A 22 -12.03 7.16 1.40
N MET A 23 -10.82 6.59 1.55
CA MET A 23 -10.60 5.16 1.80
C MET A 23 -10.76 4.76 3.29
N GLY A 24 -11.19 5.67 4.16
CA GLY A 24 -11.36 5.40 5.59
C GLY A 24 -10.06 5.17 6.35
N LYS A 25 -8.92 5.63 5.84
CA LYS A 25 -7.62 5.44 6.52
C LYS A 25 -7.44 6.46 7.63
N LYS A 26 -6.91 6.00 8.79
CA LYS A 26 -6.45 6.88 9.87
C LYS A 26 -4.99 7.25 9.60
N PRO A 27 -4.65 8.53 9.39
CA PRO A 27 -3.28 8.93 9.09
C PRO A 27 -2.44 9.06 10.36
N ILE A 28 -1.14 8.77 10.23
CA ILE A 28 -0.09 9.26 11.11
C ILE A 28 0.59 10.41 10.38
N VAL A 29 0.75 11.53 11.04
CA VAL A 29 1.39 12.72 10.48
C VAL A 29 2.84 12.78 10.90
N VAL A 30 3.76 12.90 9.94
CA VAL A 30 5.19 13.07 10.19
C VAL A 30 5.62 14.43 9.69
N ILE A 31 5.95 15.34 10.60
CA ILE A 31 6.47 16.67 10.30
C ILE A 31 8.00 16.58 10.27
N ASN A 32 8.52 16.53 9.04
CA ASN A 32 9.94 16.31 8.77
C ASN A 32 10.70 17.62 8.54
N LYS A 33 12.02 17.56 8.64
CA LYS A 33 12.96 18.67 8.42
C LYS A 33 12.86 19.76 9.50
N VAL A 34 12.59 19.39 10.76
CA VAL A 34 12.61 20.32 11.90
C VAL A 34 14.01 20.83 12.22
N ASP A 35 15.06 20.25 11.61
CA ASP A 35 16.45 20.72 11.65
C ASP A 35 16.70 22.00 10.82
N LYS A 36 15.75 22.39 9.97
CA LYS A 36 15.89 23.61 9.17
C LYS A 36 15.68 24.88 10.02
N PRO A 37 16.47 25.92 9.78
CA PRO A 37 16.19 27.23 10.35
C PRO A 37 14.82 27.73 9.86
N ASN A 38 14.07 28.39 10.75
CA ASN A 38 12.73 28.92 10.47
C ASN A 38 11.66 27.84 10.20
N CYS A 39 11.86 26.59 10.63
CA CYS A 39 10.80 25.60 10.64
C CYS A 39 9.65 26.04 11.56
N ARG A 40 8.42 25.65 11.23
CA ARG A 40 7.18 26.02 11.93
C ARG A 40 6.34 24.79 12.23
N PRO A 41 6.85 23.82 13.03
CA PRO A 41 6.18 22.54 13.22
C PRO A 41 4.77 22.67 13.79
N ASP A 42 4.56 23.55 14.76
CA ASP A 42 3.26 23.77 15.41
C ASP A 42 2.23 24.33 14.40
N GLU A 43 2.61 25.37 13.61
CA GLU A 43 1.74 25.91 12.56
C GLU A 43 1.43 24.89 11.46
N VAL A 44 2.41 24.05 11.10
CA VAL A 44 2.21 23.00 10.08
C VAL A 44 1.27 21.92 10.59
N GLN A 45 1.30 21.59 11.88
CA GLN A 45 0.34 20.67 12.48
C GLN A 45 -1.09 21.24 12.40
N GLU A 46 -1.28 22.52 12.70
CA GLU A 46 -2.57 23.19 12.56
C GLU A 46 -3.04 23.19 11.10
N GLN A 47 -2.15 23.48 10.14
CA GLN A 47 -2.48 23.41 8.70
C GLN A 47 -2.94 22.01 8.26
N VAL A 48 -2.33 20.95 8.78
CA VAL A 48 -2.76 19.57 8.51
C VAL A 48 -4.14 19.32 9.09
N PHE A 49 -4.40 19.76 10.32
CA PHE A 49 -5.70 19.63 10.97
C PHE A 49 -6.79 20.36 10.17
N ASP A 50 -6.57 21.63 9.79
CA ASP A 50 -7.49 22.42 8.98
C ASP A 50 -7.75 21.79 7.62
N LEU A 51 -6.70 21.24 7.00
CA LEU A 51 -6.82 20.53 5.75
C LEU A 51 -7.70 19.28 5.88
N MET A 52 -7.49 18.46 6.92
CA MET A 52 -8.31 17.27 7.18
C MET A 52 -9.76 17.64 7.46
N PHE A 53 -9.98 18.69 8.25
CA PHE A 53 -11.32 19.22 8.50
C PHE A 53 -12.00 19.67 7.19
N SER A 54 -11.29 20.38 6.32
CA SER A 54 -11.80 20.82 5.00
C SER A 54 -12.13 19.67 4.05
N LEU A 55 -11.55 18.49 4.29
CA LEU A 55 -11.77 17.26 3.52
C LEU A 55 -12.86 16.36 4.14
N ASN A 56 -13.60 16.86 5.14
CA ASN A 56 -14.63 16.13 5.87
C ASN A 56 -14.13 14.83 6.53
N ALA A 57 -12.92 14.87 7.10
CA ALA A 57 -12.42 13.78 7.91
C ALA A 57 -13.33 13.50 9.11
N THR A 58 -13.47 12.23 9.49
CA THR A 58 -14.23 11.83 10.67
C THR A 58 -13.52 12.22 11.95
N GLU A 59 -14.23 12.24 13.09
CA GLU A 59 -13.63 12.53 14.40
C GLU A 59 -12.46 11.59 14.71
N ASP A 60 -12.59 10.28 14.39
CA ASP A 60 -11.49 9.32 14.57
C ASP A 60 -10.28 9.63 13.69
N GLN A 61 -10.48 10.12 12.47
CA GLN A 61 -9.40 10.55 11.59
C GLN A 61 -8.75 11.86 12.03
N LEU A 62 -9.51 12.77 12.65
CA LEU A 62 -9.00 14.04 13.21
C LEU A 62 -8.18 13.81 14.49
N ASP A 63 -8.39 12.70 15.21
CA ASP A 63 -7.54 12.27 16.33
C ASP A 63 -6.29 11.55 15.83
N PHE A 64 -5.50 12.21 14.98
CA PHE A 64 -4.27 11.65 14.43
C PHE A 64 -3.06 11.90 15.35
N ARG A 65 -2.12 10.98 15.32
CA ARG A 65 -0.82 11.12 15.98
C ARG A 65 0.15 11.91 15.11
N THR A 66 0.91 12.79 15.73
CA THR A 66 1.97 13.55 15.06
C THR A 66 3.34 13.15 15.60
N VAL A 67 4.28 12.93 14.70
CA VAL A 67 5.68 12.67 14.97
C VAL A 67 6.52 13.71 14.24
N TYR A 68 7.56 14.21 14.89
CA TYR A 68 8.44 15.24 14.37
C TYR A 68 9.86 14.73 14.22
N GLY A 69 10.62 15.26 13.27
CA GLY A 69 12.02 14.90 13.22
C GLY A 69 12.76 15.37 11.97
N SER A 70 13.96 14.84 11.83
CA SER A 70 14.82 15.05 10.68
C SER A 70 15.24 13.69 10.10
N ALA A 71 14.65 13.32 8.99
CA ALA A 71 15.06 12.12 8.28
C ALA A 71 16.52 12.20 7.79
N LYS A 72 17.04 13.41 7.53
CA LYS A 72 18.44 13.63 7.16
C LYS A 72 19.40 13.29 8.30
N GLN A 73 19.01 13.63 9.53
CA GLN A 73 19.81 13.37 10.73
C GLN A 73 19.48 12.01 11.36
N GLY A 74 18.41 11.33 10.91
CA GLY A 74 18.05 9.97 11.31
C GLY A 74 17.32 9.87 12.64
N TRP A 75 16.60 10.90 13.07
CA TRP A 75 15.86 10.89 14.32
C TRP A 75 14.40 11.34 14.19
N MET A 76 13.54 10.81 15.07
CA MET A 76 12.12 11.17 15.21
C MET A 76 11.72 11.22 16.68
N SER A 77 10.83 12.16 17.02
CA SER A 77 10.37 12.42 18.39
C SER A 77 8.89 12.79 18.40
N LEU A 78 8.23 12.60 19.55
CA LEU A 78 6.87 13.10 19.78
C LEU A 78 6.84 14.60 20.19
N ASP A 79 8.01 15.17 20.49
CA ASP A 79 8.20 16.59 20.80
C ASP A 79 9.33 17.14 19.93
N TRP A 80 9.01 18.05 19.01
CA TRP A 80 9.97 18.56 18.04
C TRP A 80 11.13 19.37 18.67
N LYS A 81 11.00 19.77 19.95
CA LYS A 81 12.04 20.45 20.72
C LYS A 81 13.05 19.47 21.36
N LYS A 82 12.77 18.16 21.28
CA LYS A 82 13.59 17.11 21.87
C LYS A 82 14.12 16.19 20.78
N GLU A 83 15.36 16.42 20.39
CA GLU A 83 16.09 15.51 19.49
C GLU A 83 16.34 14.15 20.16
N THR A 84 16.17 13.09 19.41
CA THR A 84 16.43 11.71 19.83
C THR A 84 17.59 11.13 19.04
N SER A 85 18.02 9.90 19.34
CA SER A 85 19.13 9.23 18.67
C SER A 85 18.72 8.44 17.43
N ASP A 86 17.40 8.19 17.24
CA ASP A 86 16.89 7.26 16.24
C ASP A 86 15.43 7.55 15.86
N ILE A 87 14.85 6.65 15.08
CA ILE A 87 13.47 6.75 14.58
C ILE A 87 12.45 5.92 15.38
N THR A 88 12.85 5.40 16.54
CA THR A 88 12.00 4.50 17.35
C THR A 88 10.63 5.10 17.66
N ALA A 89 10.56 6.40 17.97
CA ALA A 89 9.30 7.08 18.23
C ALA A 89 8.28 6.97 17.07
N LEU A 90 8.76 6.98 15.82
CA LEU A 90 7.89 6.76 14.65
C LEU A 90 7.45 5.30 14.55
N LEU A 91 8.36 4.36 14.76
CA LEU A 91 8.07 2.92 14.67
C LEU A 91 7.07 2.51 15.76
N ASP A 92 7.26 2.98 16.99
CA ASP A 92 6.33 2.73 18.09
C ASP A 92 4.95 3.32 17.79
N THR A 93 4.89 4.54 17.26
CA THR A 93 3.61 5.16 16.85
C THR A 93 2.91 4.35 15.76
N ILE A 94 3.64 3.79 14.80
CA ILE A 94 3.06 2.92 13.76
C ILE A 94 2.47 1.67 14.40
N ILE A 95 3.20 1.01 15.31
CA ILE A 95 2.73 -0.20 16.00
C ILE A 95 1.50 0.09 16.86
N GLU A 96 1.45 1.25 17.53
CA GLU A 96 0.32 1.66 18.37
C GLU A 96 -0.95 1.96 17.56
N VAL A 97 -0.81 2.67 16.42
CA VAL A 97 -1.94 3.27 15.70
C VAL A 97 -2.45 2.39 14.56
N ILE A 98 -1.56 1.68 13.87
CA ILE A 98 -1.93 0.89 12.70
C ILE A 98 -2.31 -0.53 13.13
N PRO A 99 -3.55 -0.98 12.91
CA PRO A 99 -3.96 -2.32 13.26
C PRO A 99 -3.19 -3.36 12.44
N ALA A 100 -2.92 -4.52 13.06
CA ALA A 100 -2.38 -5.67 12.35
C ALA A 100 -3.33 -6.09 11.20
N PRO A 101 -2.82 -6.74 10.15
CA PRO A 101 -3.66 -7.29 9.09
C PRO A 101 -4.71 -8.25 9.65
N GLU A 102 -5.96 -8.10 9.21
CA GLU A 102 -7.01 -9.04 9.57
C GLU A 102 -6.68 -10.44 9.04
N HIS A 103 -6.73 -11.43 9.91
CA HIS A 103 -6.66 -12.82 9.51
C HIS A 103 -8.08 -13.34 9.22
N ARG A 104 -8.34 -13.65 7.94
CA ARG A 104 -9.63 -14.21 7.50
C ARG A 104 -9.43 -15.65 7.05
N GLU A 105 -10.02 -16.56 7.79
CA GLU A 105 -10.06 -17.98 7.42
C GLU A 105 -11.03 -18.22 6.25
N GLY A 106 -10.80 -19.29 5.49
CA GLY A 106 -11.67 -19.71 4.41
C GLY A 106 -10.92 -20.08 3.12
N THR A 107 -11.65 -20.13 2.02
CA THR A 107 -11.09 -20.40 0.69
C THR A 107 -10.11 -19.30 0.27
N PRO A 108 -9.02 -19.67 -0.44
CA PRO A 108 -7.97 -18.72 -0.81
C PRO A 108 -8.49 -17.63 -1.73
N GLN A 109 -8.04 -16.40 -1.47
CA GLN A 109 -8.41 -15.23 -2.25
C GLN A 109 -7.29 -14.19 -2.22
N MET A 110 -6.77 -13.81 -3.39
CA MET A 110 -5.70 -12.81 -3.54
C MET A 110 -6.03 -11.86 -4.70
N LEU A 111 -5.98 -10.56 -4.45
CA LEU A 111 -6.09 -9.55 -5.50
C LEU A 111 -4.72 -9.28 -6.11
N ILE A 112 -4.59 -9.38 -7.43
CA ILE A 112 -3.37 -9.02 -8.14
C ILE A 112 -3.29 -7.49 -8.24
N SER A 113 -2.33 -6.90 -7.53
CA SER A 113 -2.14 -5.45 -7.46
C SER A 113 -0.94 -4.95 -8.28
N SER A 114 -0.02 -5.84 -8.64
CA SER A 114 1.17 -5.49 -9.41
C SER A 114 1.64 -6.65 -10.29
N LEU A 115 2.42 -6.32 -11.30
CA LEU A 115 3.03 -7.25 -12.23
C LEU A 115 4.53 -7.05 -12.23
N GLU A 116 5.25 -8.16 -12.34
CA GLU A 116 6.68 -8.16 -12.59
C GLU A 116 7.01 -9.14 -13.73
N TYR A 117 8.11 -8.93 -14.39
CA TYR A 117 8.58 -9.83 -15.44
C TYR A 117 10.00 -10.30 -15.14
N SER A 118 10.20 -11.60 -15.27
CA SER A 118 11.53 -12.21 -15.18
C SER A 118 11.80 -12.98 -16.48
N PRO A 119 13.00 -12.85 -17.07
CA PRO A 119 13.35 -13.60 -18.28
C PRO A 119 13.39 -15.13 -18.06
N TYR A 120 13.46 -15.58 -16.81
CA TYR A 120 13.54 -17.01 -16.46
C TYR A 120 12.17 -17.67 -16.21
N VAL A 121 11.25 -16.93 -15.57
CA VAL A 121 9.95 -17.48 -15.15
C VAL A 121 8.76 -16.78 -15.79
N GLY A 122 9.02 -15.76 -16.62
CA GLY A 122 7.98 -14.98 -17.28
C GLY A 122 7.30 -13.97 -16.38
N ARG A 123 5.99 -13.78 -16.55
CA ARG A 123 5.20 -12.83 -15.75
C ARG A 123 4.96 -13.39 -14.35
N ILE A 124 5.09 -12.51 -13.38
CA ILE A 124 4.92 -12.79 -11.95
C ILE A 124 3.76 -11.93 -11.46
N ALA A 125 2.75 -12.55 -10.88
CA ALA A 125 1.63 -11.84 -10.26
C ALA A 125 1.98 -11.51 -8.80
N ILE A 126 1.83 -10.24 -8.41
CA ILE A 126 2.07 -9.79 -7.04
C ILE A 126 0.76 -9.29 -6.46
N GLY A 127 0.45 -9.73 -5.25
CA GLY A 127 -0.78 -9.33 -4.58
C GLY A 127 -0.78 -9.65 -3.10
N ARG A 128 -1.78 -9.13 -2.41
CA ARG A 128 -2.05 -9.44 -1.01
C ARG A 128 -3.11 -10.52 -0.91
N ILE A 129 -2.87 -11.51 -0.05
CA ILE A 129 -3.86 -12.52 0.27
C ILE A 129 -4.87 -11.90 1.24
N THR A 130 -6.13 -11.85 0.83
CA THR A 130 -7.24 -11.25 1.59
C THR A 130 -7.99 -12.26 2.46
N ARG A 131 -7.88 -13.56 2.10
CA ARG A 131 -8.52 -14.66 2.82
C ARG A 131 -7.77 -15.98 2.55
N GLY A 132 -7.74 -16.84 3.57
CA GLY A 132 -7.20 -18.20 3.48
C GLY A 132 -5.69 -18.27 3.28
N GLU A 133 -5.24 -19.31 2.60
CA GLU A 133 -3.83 -19.63 2.38
C GLU A 133 -3.61 -20.04 0.93
N LEU A 134 -2.53 -19.57 0.30
CA LEU A 134 -2.05 -20.07 -0.99
C LEU A 134 -0.86 -21.00 -0.77
N LYS A 135 -0.79 -22.06 -1.58
CA LYS A 135 0.30 -23.06 -1.55
C LYS A 135 0.96 -23.20 -2.92
N ALA A 136 2.26 -23.47 -2.92
CA ALA A 136 2.98 -23.85 -4.14
C ALA A 136 2.40 -25.15 -4.70
N GLY A 137 2.21 -25.21 -6.01
CA GLY A 137 1.59 -26.37 -6.69
C GLY A 137 0.07 -26.44 -6.58
N MET A 138 -0.61 -25.50 -5.90
CA MET A 138 -2.05 -25.48 -5.74
C MET A 138 -2.77 -25.17 -7.06
N ASN A 139 -3.89 -25.85 -7.30
CA ASN A 139 -4.81 -25.48 -8.36
C ASN A 139 -5.68 -24.31 -7.89
N ILE A 140 -5.88 -23.33 -8.76
CA ILE A 140 -6.64 -22.10 -8.48
C ILE A 140 -7.52 -21.73 -9.66
N SER A 141 -8.48 -20.87 -9.42
CA SER A 141 -9.23 -20.16 -10.43
C SER A 141 -8.75 -18.73 -10.53
N LEU A 142 -8.42 -18.27 -11.72
CA LEU A 142 -8.14 -16.87 -12.01
C LEU A 142 -9.44 -16.22 -12.46
N CYS A 143 -10.01 -15.36 -11.61
CA CYS A 143 -11.19 -14.56 -11.91
C CYS A 143 -10.77 -13.26 -12.56
N LYS A 144 -11.19 -13.07 -13.80
CA LYS A 144 -10.92 -11.88 -14.61
C LYS A 144 -12.14 -10.98 -14.67
N ARG A 145 -11.98 -9.80 -15.27
CA ARG A 145 -13.11 -8.91 -15.56
C ARG A 145 -14.14 -9.65 -16.44
N TYR A 146 -15.40 -9.24 -16.32
CA TYR A 146 -16.55 -9.80 -17.08
C TYR A 146 -16.85 -11.27 -16.78
N ASP A 147 -16.68 -11.68 -15.51
CA ASP A 147 -17.01 -13.04 -15.02
C ASP A 147 -16.27 -14.18 -15.75
N ILE A 148 -15.14 -13.87 -16.38
CA ILE A 148 -14.30 -14.88 -17.01
C ILE A 148 -13.47 -15.57 -15.92
N VAL A 149 -13.60 -16.90 -15.82
CA VAL A 149 -12.83 -17.73 -14.87
C VAL A 149 -11.95 -18.71 -15.65
N GLN A 150 -10.66 -18.70 -15.34
CA GLN A 150 -9.67 -19.59 -15.93
C GLN A 150 -9.04 -20.46 -14.86
N LYS A 151 -9.10 -21.79 -15.02
CA LYS A 151 -8.47 -22.75 -14.10
C LYS A 151 -6.98 -22.83 -14.41
N GLN A 152 -6.15 -22.61 -13.38
CA GLN A 152 -4.70 -22.59 -13.52
C GLN A 152 -4.04 -23.24 -12.30
N ARG A 153 -2.70 -23.35 -12.33
CA ARG A 153 -1.92 -23.91 -11.25
C ARG A 153 -0.76 -22.99 -10.89
N ILE A 154 -0.60 -22.74 -9.61
CA ILE A 154 0.55 -22.03 -9.06
C ILE A 154 1.78 -22.94 -9.20
N LYS A 155 2.83 -22.46 -9.86
CA LYS A 155 4.10 -23.21 -9.95
C LYS A 155 4.96 -22.95 -8.72
N GLU A 156 5.16 -21.68 -8.40
CA GLU A 156 5.98 -21.26 -7.26
C GLU A 156 5.32 -20.08 -6.53
N LEU A 157 5.56 -20.04 -5.23
CA LEU A 157 5.24 -18.89 -4.36
C LEU A 157 6.52 -18.28 -3.82
N MET A 158 6.55 -16.95 -3.72
CA MET A 158 7.67 -16.23 -3.12
C MET A 158 7.12 -15.14 -2.19
N VAL A 159 7.85 -14.86 -1.12
CA VAL A 159 7.65 -13.71 -0.24
C VAL A 159 8.81 -12.74 -0.40
N PHE A 160 8.57 -11.48 -0.04
CA PHE A 160 9.59 -10.44 -0.09
C PHE A 160 10.41 -10.45 1.21
N ASP A 161 11.72 -10.55 1.07
CA ASP A 161 12.68 -10.45 2.16
C ASP A 161 13.67 -9.33 1.82
N GLY A 162 13.41 -8.14 2.34
CA GLY A 162 14.08 -6.90 1.92
C GLY A 162 13.89 -6.64 0.43
N LEU A 163 14.97 -6.60 -0.33
CA LEU A 163 14.95 -6.43 -1.79
C LEU A 163 14.92 -7.77 -2.56
N ALA A 164 15.07 -8.88 -1.87
CA ALA A 164 15.07 -10.21 -2.46
C ALA A 164 13.67 -10.87 -2.39
N LYS A 165 13.52 -11.96 -3.13
CA LYS A 165 12.35 -12.84 -3.06
C LYS A 165 12.80 -14.23 -2.67
N THR A 166 12.17 -14.77 -1.63
CA THR A 166 12.45 -16.10 -1.11
C THR A 166 11.29 -17.03 -1.44
N LYS A 167 11.58 -18.21 -1.98
CA LYS A 167 10.58 -19.25 -2.27
C LYS A 167 10.05 -19.82 -0.95
N VAL A 168 8.74 -20.01 -0.90
CA VAL A 168 8.04 -20.58 0.26
C VAL A 168 7.00 -21.60 -0.20
N ASP A 169 6.65 -22.53 0.67
CA ASP A 169 5.65 -23.55 0.38
C ASP A 169 4.23 -23.02 0.51
N SER A 170 4.01 -22.08 1.42
CA SER A 170 2.69 -21.46 1.66
C SER A 170 2.79 -20.02 2.14
N VAL A 171 1.71 -19.25 1.90
CA VAL A 171 1.55 -17.85 2.35
C VAL A 171 0.12 -17.66 2.83
N GLN A 172 -0.03 -17.02 3.99
CA GLN A 172 -1.31 -16.84 4.66
C GLN A 172 -1.96 -15.49 4.38
N CYS A 173 -3.24 -15.37 4.74
CA CYS A 173 -4.01 -14.14 4.71
C CYS A 173 -3.28 -13.00 5.44
N GLY A 174 -3.26 -11.82 4.82
CA GLY A 174 -2.58 -10.63 5.32
C GLY A 174 -1.25 -10.35 4.65
N ASP A 175 -0.54 -11.38 4.20
CA ASP A 175 0.76 -11.26 3.57
C ASP A 175 0.68 -10.90 2.08
N ILE A 176 1.78 -10.30 1.60
CA ILE A 176 2.00 -10.02 0.18
C ILE A 176 2.90 -11.11 -0.39
N CYS A 177 2.47 -11.71 -1.49
CA CYS A 177 3.26 -12.71 -2.17
C CYS A 177 3.38 -12.47 -3.67
N ALA A 178 4.38 -13.11 -4.26
CA ALA A 178 4.61 -13.20 -5.68
C ALA A 178 4.27 -14.63 -6.17
N VAL A 179 3.38 -14.72 -7.13
CA VAL A 179 2.89 -16.00 -7.70
C VAL A 179 3.45 -16.18 -9.08
N VAL A 180 4.10 -17.31 -9.32
CA VAL A 180 4.68 -17.71 -10.61
C VAL A 180 3.85 -18.84 -11.21
N GLY A 181 3.73 -18.81 -12.54
CA GLY A 181 3.09 -19.88 -13.32
C GLY A 181 1.67 -19.59 -13.76
N LEU A 182 1.16 -18.39 -13.47
CA LEU A 182 -0.11 -17.93 -14.00
C LEU A 182 0.09 -17.29 -15.38
N GLU A 183 -0.89 -17.44 -16.25
CA GLU A 183 -0.87 -16.91 -17.62
C GLU A 183 -2.06 -15.99 -17.87
N GLY A 184 -1.85 -14.97 -18.70
CA GLY A 184 -2.91 -14.08 -19.16
C GLY A 184 -3.58 -13.24 -18.08
N PHE A 185 -3.00 -13.11 -16.89
CA PHE A 185 -3.53 -12.29 -15.80
C PHE A 185 -3.19 -10.79 -15.98
N GLU A 186 -4.02 -9.96 -15.36
CA GLU A 186 -3.87 -8.50 -15.33
C GLU A 186 -4.00 -7.96 -13.91
N ILE A 187 -3.63 -6.69 -13.72
CA ILE A 187 -3.86 -5.99 -12.44
C ILE A 187 -5.36 -5.86 -12.22
N GLY A 188 -5.81 -6.21 -11.02
CA GLY A 188 -7.22 -6.24 -10.65
C GLY A 188 -7.90 -7.61 -10.82
N ASP A 189 -7.21 -8.60 -11.43
CA ASP A 189 -7.70 -9.99 -11.45
C ASP A 189 -7.55 -10.61 -10.05
N THR A 190 -8.38 -11.60 -9.74
CA THR A 190 -8.38 -12.30 -8.46
C THR A 190 -7.92 -13.76 -8.64
N VAL A 191 -6.93 -14.16 -7.85
CA VAL A 191 -6.62 -15.58 -7.64
C VAL A 191 -7.56 -16.08 -6.55
N ALA A 192 -8.38 -17.08 -6.88
CA ALA A 192 -9.43 -17.58 -6.00
C ALA A 192 -9.38 -19.11 -5.90
N ASP A 193 -10.25 -19.65 -5.05
CA ASP A 193 -10.45 -21.09 -4.90
C ASP A 193 -10.78 -21.76 -6.24
N PHE A 194 -10.31 -23.01 -6.38
CA PHE A 194 -10.46 -23.76 -7.63
C PHE A 194 -11.90 -24.14 -7.92
N GLU A 195 -12.68 -24.52 -6.90
CA GLU A 195 -14.04 -25.02 -7.07
C GLU A 195 -15.10 -23.93 -6.86
N ASN A 196 -14.87 -23.04 -5.90
CA ASN A 196 -15.76 -21.93 -5.55
C ASN A 196 -15.07 -20.59 -5.75
N PRO A 197 -14.84 -20.15 -7.00
CA PRO A 197 -14.14 -18.91 -7.28
C PRO A 197 -15.00 -17.69 -6.89
N GLU A 198 -14.43 -16.84 -6.04
CA GLU A 198 -15.03 -15.57 -5.67
C GLU A 198 -14.10 -14.43 -6.08
N ALA A 199 -14.54 -13.59 -7.01
CA ALA A 199 -13.79 -12.41 -7.43
C ALA A 199 -13.85 -11.31 -6.37
N LEU A 200 -12.72 -10.63 -6.17
CA LEU A 200 -12.67 -9.38 -5.42
C LEU A 200 -13.08 -8.21 -6.31
N PRO A 201 -13.57 -7.11 -5.73
CA PRO A 201 -13.78 -5.89 -6.48
C PRO A 201 -12.50 -5.50 -7.22
N PRO A 202 -12.57 -5.22 -8.54
CA PRO A 202 -11.39 -4.82 -9.30
C PRO A 202 -10.84 -3.49 -8.81
N ILE A 203 -9.53 -3.28 -8.99
CA ILE A 203 -8.92 -1.99 -8.70
C ILE A 203 -9.51 -0.97 -9.68
N ALA A 204 -10.12 0.08 -9.14
CA ALA A 204 -10.59 1.22 -9.93
C ALA A 204 -9.36 1.98 -10.46
N VAL A 205 -9.21 2.02 -11.76
CA VAL A 205 -8.19 2.83 -12.44
C VAL A 205 -8.92 4.00 -13.08
N ASP A 206 -8.47 5.21 -12.79
CA ASP A 206 -9.02 6.41 -13.41
C ASP A 206 -8.81 6.34 -14.93
N GLU A 207 -9.79 6.80 -15.70
CA GLU A 207 -9.67 6.81 -17.15
C GLU A 207 -8.56 7.76 -17.60
N PRO A 208 -7.82 7.40 -18.68
CA PRO A 208 -6.77 8.26 -19.20
C PRO A 208 -7.34 9.62 -19.64
N THR A 209 -6.75 10.71 -19.15
CA THR A 209 -7.16 12.08 -19.50
C THR A 209 -6.50 12.59 -20.77
N MET A 210 -5.48 11.90 -21.29
CA MET A 210 -4.76 12.27 -22.52
C MET A 210 -4.51 11.06 -23.41
N SER A 211 -4.59 11.24 -24.71
CA SER A 211 -4.18 10.29 -25.73
C SER A 211 -3.02 10.86 -26.55
N MET A 212 -2.03 10.03 -26.88
CA MET A 212 -0.94 10.36 -27.80
C MET A 212 -0.95 9.44 -29.00
N LEU A 213 -0.77 10.02 -30.19
CA LEU A 213 -0.60 9.25 -31.41
C LEU A 213 0.90 9.15 -31.72
N PHE A 214 1.43 7.92 -31.76
CA PHE A 214 2.79 7.67 -32.21
C PHE A 214 2.75 7.26 -33.69
N THR A 215 3.36 8.08 -34.56
CA THR A 215 3.48 7.78 -35.98
C THR A 215 4.94 7.56 -36.33
N ILE A 216 5.18 6.67 -37.33
CA ILE A 216 6.51 6.49 -37.90
C ILE A 216 6.85 7.75 -38.67
N ASN A 217 8.03 8.33 -38.43
CA ASN A 217 8.54 9.44 -39.19
C ASN A 217 9.13 8.91 -40.48
N ASN A 218 8.50 9.23 -41.62
CA ASN A 218 8.97 8.87 -42.96
C ASN A 218 10.00 9.90 -43.43
#